data_0c301cf240229c111abfbc6142addeac
#
_entry.id   0c301cf240229c111abfbc6142addeac
#
_cell.length_a   1.000
_cell.length_b   1.000
_cell.length_c   1.000
_cell.angle_alpha   90.00
_cell.angle_beta   90.00
_cell.angle_gamma   90.00
#
_symmetry.space_group_name_H-M   'P 1'
#
loop_
_entity.id
_entity.type
_entity.pdbx_description
1 polymer ?
#
loop_
_entity_poly.entity_id
_entity_poly.type
_entity_poly.pdbx_seq_one_letter_code
_entity_poly.pdbx_strand_id
1 'polypeptide(L)'
;PVLRYDGLMPYQAIIRDPADSSQDPPVIPYYDLRILAAAARGLDEPVSHRPAAEAYLRAADMSVEQLRSREQRHGSVVVSDYLQTAPVWHTVNHPDNATLAVVASRAREALGLGGDIELPDYEMLGELDAPIDAHAASALGTSVPDRVTWTRRGSGEIPWEEIVVAQLEHYRARPELVAHGLERHAERIAALELLS
;
A
#
# COMPACT_ATOMS: atom_id res chain seq x y z
N PRO A 1 -15.36 -1.30 6.55
CA PRO A 1 -14.29 -0.38 6.09
C PRO A 1 -13.28 -1.14 5.24
N VAL A 2 -12.69 -0.45 4.27
CA VAL A 2 -11.61 -1.03 3.46
C VAL A 2 -10.35 -1.03 4.32
N LEU A 3 -9.76 -2.21 4.53
CA LEU A 3 -8.46 -2.33 5.15
C LEU A 3 -7.40 -1.78 4.20
N ARG A 4 -6.52 -0.94 4.71
CA ARG A 4 -5.37 -0.43 4.01
C ARG A 4 -4.26 -0.12 5.01
N TYR A 5 -3.04 -0.54 4.67
CA TYR A 5 -1.85 -0.26 5.44
C TYR A 5 -0.65 -0.02 4.52
N ASP A 6 -0.08 1.17 4.60
CA ASP A 6 0.98 1.64 3.72
C ASP A 6 2.38 1.53 4.39
N GLY A 7 2.48 1.07 5.64
CA GLY A 7 3.70 1.18 6.46
C GLY A 7 4.96 0.61 5.83
N LEU A 8 4.92 -0.62 5.31
CA LEU A 8 6.06 -1.28 4.67
C LEU A 8 6.17 -1.02 3.17
N MET A 9 5.13 -0.40 2.58
CA MET A 9 5.01 -0.10 1.15
C MET A 9 4.61 1.37 0.96
N PRO A 10 5.42 2.33 1.46
CA PRO A 10 5.02 3.74 1.60
C PRO A 10 4.75 4.44 0.26
N TYR A 11 5.30 3.92 -0.84
CA TYR A 11 5.13 4.51 -2.17
C TYR A 11 3.97 3.90 -2.96
N GLN A 12 3.42 2.75 -2.54
CA GLN A 12 2.31 2.11 -3.24
C GLN A 12 1.02 2.91 -3.07
N ALA A 13 0.30 3.14 -4.17
CA ALA A 13 -0.91 3.93 -4.18
C ALA A 13 -2.04 3.29 -4.97
N ILE A 14 -3.27 3.55 -4.54
CA ILE A 14 -4.50 3.25 -5.27
C ILE A 14 -5.10 4.59 -5.69
N ILE A 15 -5.07 4.86 -7.00
CA ILE A 15 -5.64 6.07 -7.60
C ILE A 15 -6.70 5.61 -8.59
N ARG A 16 -7.90 6.15 -8.49
CA ARG A 16 -8.96 5.90 -9.47
C ARG A 16 -8.89 7.00 -10.53
N ASP A 17 -8.83 6.60 -11.78
CA ASP A 17 -8.85 7.56 -12.90
C ASP A 17 -10.19 8.32 -12.85
N PRO A 18 -10.17 9.67 -12.81
CA PRO A 18 -11.39 10.47 -12.83
C PRO A 18 -12.22 10.30 -14.11
N ALA A 19 -11.56 9.99 -15.24
CA ALA A 19 -12.20 9.79 -16.53
C ALA A 19 -12.79 8.37 -16.67
N ASP A 20 -12.13 7.37 -16.08
CA ASP A 20 -12.58 5.97 -16.11
C ASP A 20 -12.12 5.21 -14.85
N SER A 21 -12.97 5.16 -13.86
CA SER A 21 -12.67 4.52 -12.57
C SER A 21 -12.50 3.00 -12.64
N SER A 22 -12.79 2.38 -13.78
CA SER A 22 -12.60 0.93 -14.02
C SER A 22 -11.21 0.59 -14.54
N GLN A 23 -10.42 1.60 -14.95
CA GLN A 23 -9.06 1.37 -15.42
C GLN A 23 -8.09 1.19 -14.28
N ASP A 24 -7.39 0.06 -14.31
CA ASP A 24 -6.23 -0.19 -13.49
C ASP A 24 -4.96 0.37 -14.17
N PRO A 25 -3.91 0.70 -13.41
CA PRO A 25 -2.61 1.01 -13.99
C PRO A 25 -2.04 -0.19 -14.74
N PRO A 26 -1.20 0.06 -15.76
CA PRO A 26 -0.61 -1.01 -16.56
C PRO A 26 0.36 -1.86 -15.73
N VAL A 27 0.51 -3.15 -16.12
CA VAL A 27 1.44 -4.15 -15.57
C VAL A 27 1.00 -4.66 -14.19
N ILE A 28 0.76 -3.77 -13.23
CA ILE A 28 0.29 -4.08 -11.87
C ILE A 28 -0.87 -3.16 -11.49
N PRO A 29 -1.84 -3.62 -10.65
CA PRO A 29 -3.03 -2.82 -10.31
C PRO A 29 -2.76 -1.75 -9.23
N TYR A 30 -1.54 -1.22 -9.18
CA TYR A 30 -1.10 -0.21 -8.22
C TYR A 30 -0.22 0.82 -8.87
N TYR A 31 -0.36 2.07 -8.46
CA TYR A 31 0.54 3.14 -8.81
C TYR A 31 1.70 3.25 -7.81
N ASP A 32 2.82 3.81 -8.26
CA ASP A 32 3.94 4.18 -7.39
C ASP A 32 4.03 5.72 -7.30
N LEU A 33 4.06 6.25 -6.08
CA LEU A 33 4.10 7.70 -5.85
C LEU A 33 5.39 8.36 -6.35
N ARG A 34 6.50 7.60 -6.46
CA ARG A 34 7.77 8.10 -7.02
C ARG A 34 7.64 8.30 -8.54
N ILE A 35 6.92 7.39 -9.21
CA ILE A 35 6.64 7.50 -10.65
C ILE A 35 5.62 8.64 -10.89
N LEU A 36 4.60 8.76 -10.03
CA LEU A 36 3.62 9.86 -10.11
C LEU A 36 4.31 11.22 -9.94
N ALA A 37 5.18 11.37 -8.94
CA ALA A 37 5.94 12.61 -8.71
C ALA A 37 6.89 12.91 -9.87
N ALA A 38 7.52 11.91 -10.47
CA ALA A 38 8.35 12.05 -11.66
C ALA A 38 7.53 12.56 -12.86
N ALA A 39 6.38 11.95 -13.13
CA ALA A 39 5.48 12.38 -14.18
C ALA A 39 5.02 13.85 -14.01
N ALA A 40 4.68 14.25 -12.79
CA ALA A 40 4.31 15.62 -12.46
C ALA A 40 5.44 16.65 -12.71
N ARG A 41 6.69 16.22 -12.59
CA ARG A 41 7.90 17.02 -12.80
C ARG A 41 8.44 16.93 -14.24
N GLY A 42 7.83 16.12 -15.10
CA GLY A 42 8.30 15.86 -16.46
C GLY A 42 9.61 15.07 -16.52
N LEU A 43 9.90 14.24 -15.52
CA LEU A 43 11.08 13.38 -15.47
C LEU A 43 10.82 12.04 -16.18
N ASP A 44 11.88 11.44 -16.69
CA ASP A 44 11.86 10.12 -17.34
C ASP A 44 12.17 8.95 -16.40
N GLU A 45 12.58 9.27 -15.16
CA GLU A 45 12.92 8.29 -14.14
C GLU A 45 12.17 8.59 -12.83
N PRO A 46 11.83 7.57 -12.03
CA PRO A 46 11.19 7.76 -10.73
C PRO A 46 12.03 8.64 -9.80
N VAL A 47 11.36 9.39 -8.94
CA VAL A 47 12.05 10.17 -7.91
C VAL A 47 12.83 9.21 -7.01
N SER A 48 14.16 9.42 -6.93
CA SER A 48 15.09 8.58 -6.17
C SER A 48 15.40 9.11 -4.78
N HIS A 49 14.72 10.18 -4.34
CA HIS A 49 14.90 10.76 -3.00
C HIS A 49 14.65 9.70 -1.92
N ARG A 50 15.53 9.68 -0.92
CA ARG A 50 15.42 8.81 0.24
C ARG A 50 15.06 9.66 1.46
N PRO A 51 13.82 9.56 1.95
CA PRO A 51 13.40 10.29 3.15
C PRO A 51 14.15 9.83 4.40
N ALA A 52 14.16 10.69 5.42
CA ALA A 52 14.62 10.32 6.76
C ALA A 52 13.69 9.27 7.42
N ALA A 53 14.18 8.56 8.44
CA ALA A 53 13.40 7.50 9.12
C ALA A 53 12.07 8.03 9.66
N GLU A 54 12.04 9.25 10.18
CA GLU A 54 10.84 9.91 10.70
C GLU A 54 9.74 10.10 9.65
N ALA A 55 10.11 10.23 8.39
CA ALA A 55 9.13 10.34 7.29
C ALA A 55 8.38 9.02 7.06
N TYR A 56 9.08 7.89 7.13
CA TYR A 56 8.45 6.56 7.05
C TYR A 56 7.54 6.29 8.24
N LEU A 57 7.97 6.67 9.47
CA LEU A 57 7.14 6.56 10.66
C LEU A 57 5.86 7.39 10.52
N ARG A 58 5.98 8.65 10.07
CA ARG A 58 4.80 9.50 9.82
C ARG A 58 3.85 8.90 8.78
N ALA A 59 4.37 8.37 7.68
CA ALA A 59 3.55 7.74 6.65
C ALA A 59 2.79 6.52 7.17
N ALA A 60 3.44 5.68 8.00
CA ALA A 60 2.81 4.54 8.64
C ALA A 60 1.73 4.97 9.65
N ASP A 61 2.01 5.96 10.49
CA ASP A 61 1.06 6.51 11.47
C ASP A 61 -0.18 7.10 10.78
N MET A 62 -0.01 7.84 9.68
CA MET A 62 -1.11 8.36 8.88
C MET A 62 -2.03 7.23 8.38
N SER A 63 -1.47 6.12 7.95
CA SER A 63 -2.21 4.94 7.50
C SER A 63 -3.05 4.33 8.63
N VAL A 64 -2.45 4.14 9.80
CA VAL A 64 -3.11 3.64 11.02
C VAL A 64 -4.25 4.59 11.43
N GLU A 65 -3.99 5.90 11.47
CA GLU A 65 -4.98 6.90 11.88
C GLU A 65 -6.16 6.99 10.91
N GLN A 66 -5.90 6.89 9.61
CA GLN A 66 -6.97 6.82 8.59
C GLN A 66 -7.86 5.60 8.78
N LEU A 67 -7.30 4.43 9.15
CA LEU A 67 -8.10 3.25 9.47
C LEU A 67 -8.90 3.48 10.75
N ARG A 68 -8.28 3.97 11.82
CA ARG A 68 -8.92 4.28 13.10
C ARG A 68 -10.12 5.22 12.93
N SER A 69 -9.95 6.28 12.15
CA SER A 69 -11.03 7.23 11.83
C SER A 69 -12.19 6.56 11.09
N ARG A 70 -11.91 5.62 10.17
CA ARG A 70 -12.97 4.85 9.49
C ARG A 70 -13.68 3.88 10.43
N GLU A 71 -12.94 3.20 11.29
CA GLU A 71 -13.50 2.30 12.30
C GLU A 71 -14.46 3.02 13.23
N GLN A 72 -14.07 4.17 13.74
CA GLN A 72 -14.92 5.02 14.60
C GLN A 72 -16.16 5.51 13.86
N ARG A 73 -16.00 6.00 12.64
CA ARG A 73 -17.12 6.54 11.83
C ARG A 73 -18.17 5.48 11.52
N HIS A 74 -17.75 4.24 11.29
CA HIS A 74 -18.65 3.15 10.87
C HIS A 74 -19.04 2.21 12.02
N GLY A 75 -18.52 2.40 13.23
CA GLY A 75 -18.73 1.48 14.33
C GLY A 75 -18.29 0.04 13.99
N SER A 76 -17.22 -0.10 13.22
CA SER A 76 -16.75 -1.42 12.77
C SER A 76 -15.78 -2.03 13.77
N VAL A 77 -15.46 -3.30 13.55
CA VAL A 77 -14.39 -4.00 14.28
C VAL A 77 -13.08 -3.20 14.19
N VAL A 78 -12.44 -3.01 15.34
CA VAL A 78 -11.15 -2.29 15.43
C VAL A 78 -10.04 -3.22 14.99
N VAL A 79 -9.14 -2.76 14.14
CA VAL A 79 -7.94 -3.48 13.65
C VAL A 79 -6.73 -2.55 13.60
N SER A 80 -6.98 -1.23 13.68
CA SER A 80 -5.94 -0.20 13.62
C SER A 80 -4.85 -0.33 14.69
N ASP A 81 -5.16 -0.87 15.86
CA ASP A 81 -4.19 -1.18 16.91
C ASP A 81 -3.22 -2.31 16.49
N TYR A 82 -3.73 -3.32 15.78
CA TYR A 82 -2.89 -4.40 15.27
C TYR A 82 -1.92 -3.91 14.19
N LEU A 83 -2.31 -2.94 13.36
CA LEU A 83 -1.41 -2.37 12.35
C LEU A 83 -0.19 -1.66 12.94
N GLN A 84 -0.24 -1.25 14.21
CA GLN A 84 0.93 -0.69 14.91
C GLN A 84 2.05 -1.73 15.12
N THR A 85 1.76 -3.02 14.97
CA THR A 85 2.79 -4.08 14.98
C THR A 85 3.56 -4.19 13.68
N ALA A 86 3.26 -3.35 12.69
CA ALA A 86 3.83 -3.35 11.34
C ALA A 86 3.74 -4.72 10.64
N PRO A 87 2.52 -5.28 10.46
CA PRO A 87 2.34 -6.58 9.82
C PRO A 87 2.81 -6.56 8.36
N VAL A 88 3.32 -7.69 7.89
CA VAL A 88 3.84 -7.85 6.53
C VAL A 88 2.74 -8.29 5.59
N TRP A 89 2.11 -7.34 4.91
CA TRP A 89 1.08 -7.62 3.92
C TRP A 89 1.63 -7.94 2.54
N HIS A 90 0.80 -8.50 1.67
CA HIS A 90 1.11 -8.76 0.27
C HIS A 90 1.17 -7.45 -0.54
N THR A 91 0.17 -6.61 -0.36
CA THR A 91 0.07 -5.25 -0.94
C THR A 91 -0.62 -4.33 0.08
N VAL A 92 -0.71 -3.04 -0.18
CA VAL A 92 -1.32 -2.06 0.75
C VAL A 92 -2.78 -2.35 1.15
N ASN A 93 -3.48 -3.21 0.44
CA ASN A 93 -4.88 -3.60 0.73
C ASN A 93 -5.13 -5.12 0.66
N HIS A 94 -4.08 -5.92 0.54
CA HIS A 94 -4.14 -7.38 0.64
C HIS A 94 -3.36 -7.84 1.87
N PRO A 95 -4.04 -7.95 3.04
CA PRO A 95 -3.43 -8.42 4.27
C PRO A 95 -3.04 -9.90 4.17
N ASP A 96 -2.05 -10.28 4.98
CA ASP A 96 -1.68 -11.66 5.23
C ASP A 96 -2.76 -12.42 6.02
N ASN A 97 -2.67 -13.74 6.03
CA ASN A 97 -3.61 -14.58 6.77
C ASN A 97 -3.63 -14.29 8.27
N ALA A 98 -2.52 -13.88 8.87
CA ALA A 98 -2.46 -13.53 10.29
C ALA A 98 -3.34 -12.30 10.59
N THR A 99 -3.26 -11.26 9.77
CA THR A 99 -4.15 -10.09 9.87
C THR A 99 -5.62 -10.48 9.66
N LEU A 100 -5.91 -11.34 8.68
CA LEU A 100 -7.29 -11.81 8.43
C LEU A 100 -7.84 -12.61 9.63
N ALA A 101 -7.01 -13.41 10.29
CA ALA A 101 -7.40 -14.11 11.51
C ALA A 101 -7.75 -13.13 12.65
N VAL A 102 -6.98 -12.06 12.82
CA VAL A 102 -7.30 -11.02 13.82
C VAL A 102 -8.65 -10.37 13.50
N VAL A 103 -8.91 -10.01 12.24
CA VAL A 103 -10.20 -9.45 11.82
C VAL A 103 -11.34 -10.41 12.10
N ALA A 104 -11.18 -11.69 11.70
CA ALA A 104 -12.20 -12.72 11.90
C ALA A 104 -12.48 -12.99 13.38
N SER A 105 -11.43 -13.10 14.21
CA SER A 105 -11.56 -13.31 15.66
C SER A 105 -12.33 -12.18 16.33
N ARG A 106 -11.98 -10.94 16.04
CA ARG A 106 -12.65 -9.76 16.61
C ARG A 106 -14.10 -9.63 16.10
N ALA A 107 -14.36 -9.97 14.83
CA ALA A 107 -15.73 -9.99 14.31
C ALA A 107 -16.59 -11.06 14.99
N ARG A 108 -16.05 -12.25 15.22
CA ARG A 108 -16.74 -13.32 15.95
C ARG A 108 -17.05 -12.93 17.39
N GLU A 109 -16.07 -12.35 18.09
CA GLU A 109 -16.27 -11.83 19.46
C GLU A 109 -17.39 -10.80 19.50
N ALA A 110 -17.39 -9.83 18.60
CA ALA A 110 -18.43 -8.81 18.50
C ALA A 110 -19.84 -9.39 18.23
N LEU A 111 -19.91 -10.53 17.54
CA LEU A 111 -21.16 -11.25 17.25
C LEU A 111 -21.54 -12.28 18.33
N GLY A 112 -20.73 -12.47 19.37
CA GLY A 112 -20.96 -13.47 20.41
C GLY A 112 -20.80 -14.92 19.88
N LEU A 113 -20.05 -15.15 18.81
CA LEU A 113 -19.82 -16.46 18.22
C LEU A 113 -18.56 -17.11 18.83
N GLY A 114 -18.71 -18.33 19.35
CA GLY A 114 -17.60 -19.14 19.86
C GLY A 114 -16.81 -19.86 18.77
N GLY A 115 -15.74 -20.57 19.17
CA GLY A 115 -14.87 -21.41 18.34
C GLY A 115 -13.58 -20.74 17.90
N ASP A 116 -12.69 -21.50 17.27
CA ASP A 116 -11.39 -21.03 16.79
C ASP A 116 -11.46 -20.59 15.30
N ILE A 117 -10.47 -19.81 14.88
CA ILE A 117 -10.25 -19.48 13.48
C ILE A 117 -9.20 -20.43 12.93
N GLU A 118 -9.59 -21.27 12.00
CA GLU A 118 -8.66 -22.10 11.24
C GLU A 118 -8.16 -21.33 10.02
N LEU A 119 -6.84 -21.21 9.91
CA LEU A 119 -6.18 -20.61 8.75
C LEU A 119 -5.95 -21.69 7.68
N PRO A 120 -6.13 -21.37 6.41
CA PRO A 120 -5.72 -22.26 5.33
C PRO A 120 -4.20 -22.39 5.28
N ASP A 121 -3.70 -23.44 4.64
CA ASP A 121 -2.28 -23.70 4.42
C ASP A 121 -1.67 -22.88 3.27
N TYR A 122 -2.42 -21.96 2.70
CA TYR A 122 -2.00 -21.02 1.66
C TYR A 122 -2.41 -19.58 2.03
N GLU A 123 -1.69 -18.59 1.51
CA GLU A 123 -2.06 -17.19 1.66
C GLU A 123 -3.26 -16.84 0.74
N MET A 124 -4.39 -16.48 1.35
CA MET A 124 -5.66 -16.23 0.64
C MET A 124 -5.58 -15.06 -0.34
N LEU A 125 -4.89 -13.98 0.04
CA LEU A 125 -4.76 -12.77 -0.77
C LEU A 125 -3.37 -12.60 -1.39
N GLY A 126 -2.51 -13.62 -1.34
CA GLY A 126 -1.13 -13.61 -1.82
C GLY A 126 -0.99 -13.92 -3.31
N GLU A 127 -1.90 -13.44 -4.17
CA GLU A 127 -1.74 -13.56 -5.62
C GLU A 127 -0.63 -12.67 -6.15
N LEU A 128 -0.49 -11.49 -5.56
CA LEU A 128 0.50 -10.48 -5.92
C LEU A 128 1.22 -9.97 -4.67
N ASP A 129 2.54 -10.08 -4.66
CA ASP A 129 3.40 -9.56 -3.61
C ASP A 129 4.11 -8.29 -4.08
N ALA A 130 3.92 -7.20 -3.34
CA ALA A 130 4.62 -5.95 -3.57
C ALA A 130 6.01 -5.96 -2.92
N PRO A 131 6.99 -5.23 -3.46
CA PRO A 131 8.27 -5.02 -2.79
C PRO A 131 8.07 -4.32 -1.45
N ILE A 132 8.86 -4.72 -0.46
CA ILE A 132 8.94 -4.07 0.85
C ILE A 132 10.05 -3.04 0.81
N ASP A 133 9.77 -1.82 1.27
CA ASP A 133 10.81 -0.81 1.41
C ASP A 133 11.69 -1.11 2.65
N ALA A 134 12.97 -1.41 2.41
CA ALA A 134 13.90 -1.78 3.46
C ALA A 134 14.13 -0.65 4.49
N HIS A 135 14.02 0.63 4.08
CA HIS A 135 14.18 1.77 4.98
C HIS A 135 12.92 1.97 5.84
N ALA A 136 11.73 1.76 5.25
CA ALA A 136 10.49 1.74 6.02
C ALA A 136 10.51 0.60 7.04
N ALA A 137 10.92 -0.60 6.65
CA ALA A 137 11.04 -1.75 7.56
C ALA A 137 12.02 -1.47 8.70
N SER A 138 13.18 -0.89 8.38
CA SER A 138 14.17 -0.48 9.39
C SER A 138 13.62 0.59 10.34
N ALA A 139 12.94 1.61 9.82
CA ALA A 139 12.34 2.67 10.63
C ALA A 139 11.26 2.13 11.58
N LEU A 140 10.45 1.18 11.10
CA LEU A 140 9.39 0.53 11.88
C LEU A 140 9.92 -0.56 12.82
N GLY A 141 11.22 -0.88 12.79
CA GLY A 141 11.83 -1.92 13.62
C GLY A 141 11.31 -3.33 13.31
N THR A 142 10.85 -3.57 12.08
CA THR A 142 10.23 -4.83 11.68
C THR A 142 11.19 -5.69 10.89
N SER A 143 11.33 -6.96 11.26
CA SER A 143 12.02 -7.96 10.46
C SER A 143 11.10 -8.43 9.35
N VAL A 144 11.56 -8.28 8.11
CA VAL A 144 10.77 -8.58 6.91
C VAL A 144 11.49 -9.59 6.02
N PRO A 145 10.76 -10.36 5.20
CA PRO A 145 11.37 -11.17 4.16
C PRO A 145 12.09 -10.29 3.12
N ASP A 146 13.10 -10.86 2.46
CA ASP A 146 13.77 -10.22 1.32
C ASP A 146 12.85 -10.22 0.10
N ARG A 147 12.01 -9.19 0.00
CA ARG A 147 11.00 -9.01 -1.04
C ARG A 147 11.22 -7.65 -1.69
N VAL A 148 12.14 -7.64 -2.67
CA VAL A 148 12.64 -6.42 -3.33
C VAL A 148 11.98 -6.14 -4.68
N THR A 149 11.26 -7.13 -5.24
CA THR A 149 10.56 -7.04 -6.52
C THR A 149 9.08 -7.37 -6.37
N TRP A 150 8.28 -6.93 -7.33
CA TRP A 150 6.93 -7.41 -7.49
C TRP A 150 6.95 -8.88 -7.95
N THR A 151 6.13 -9.71 -7.32
CA THR A 151 6.04 -11.13 -7.66
C THR A 151 4.58 -11.52 -7.80
N ARG A 152 4.24 -12.21 -8.88
CA ARG A 152 2.90 -12.77 -9.09
C ARG A 152 2.94 -14.28 -8.95
N ARG A 153 2.04 -14.83 -8.15
CA ARG A 153 1.92 -16.27 -7.94
C ARG A 153 1.74 -16.97 -9.28
N GLY A 154 2.58 -17.97 -9.55
CA GLY A 154 2.55 -18.75 -10.79
C GLY A 154 3.19 -18.11 -12.02
N SER A 155 3.54 -16.81 -11.98
CA SER A 155 4.19 -16.11 -13.10
C SER A 155 5.57 -15.57 -12.76
N GLY A 156 5.94 -15.49 -11.47
CA GLY A 156 7.26 -15.04 -11.03
C GLY A 156 7.37 -13.53 -10.87
N GLU A 157 8.59 -13.02 -10.98
CA GLU A 157 8.94 -11.62 -10.80
C GLU A 157 8.45 -10.74 -11.94
N ILE A 158 8.05 -9.52 -11.60
CA ILE A 158 7.67 -8.46 -12.55
C ILE A 158 8.78 -7.40 -12.50
N PRO A 159 9.48 -7.15 -13.62
CA PRO A 159 10.59 -6.20 -13.66
C PRO A 159 10.14 -4.77 -13.31
N TRP A 160 10.92 -4.10 -12.44
CA TRP A 160 10.65 -2.72 -12.05
C TRP A 160 10.65 -1.76 -13.25
N GLU A 161 11.58 -1.96 -14.17
CA GLU A 161 11.73 -1.14 -15.37
C GLU A 161 10.48 -1.20 -16.26
N GLU A 162 9.84 -2.36 -16.36
CA GLU A 162 8.58 -2.53 -17.11
C GLU A 162 7.46 -1.70 -16.49
N ILE A 163 7.35 -1.71 -15.16
CA ILE A 163 6.35 -0.92 -14.42
C ILE A 163 6.60 0.57 -14.62
N VAL A 164 7.87 1.02 -14.51
CA VAL A 164 8.25 2.43 -14.65
C VAL A 164 7.88 2.95 -16.02
N VAL A 165 8.32 2.27 -17.08
CA VAL A 165 8.05 2.69 -18.46
C VAL A 165 6.55 2.75 -18.72
N ALA A 166 5.82 1.70 -18.38
CA ALA A 166 4.39 1.63 -18.62
C ALA A 166 3.60 2.68 -17.83
N GLN A 167 3.93 2.92 -16.55
CA GLN A 167 3.25 3.93 -15.75
C GLN A 167 3.59 5.36 -16.18
N LEU A 168 4.83 5.67 -16.56
CA LEU A 168 5.19 6.99 -17.09
C LEU A 168 4.45 7.29 -18.39
N GLU A 169 4.37 6.34 -19.32
CA GLU A 169 3.57 6.50 -20.55
C GLU A 169 2.09 6.69 -20.23
N HIS A 170 1.55 5.92 -19.30
CA HIS A 170 0.17 6.03 -18.85
C HIS A 170 -0.14 7.42 -18.26
N TYR A 171 0.74 7.96 -17.42
CA TYR A 171 0.59 9.29 -16.82
C TYR A 171 0.73 10.41 -17.86
N ARG A 172 1.67 10.31 -18.81
CA ARG A 172 1.83 11.30 -19.90
C ARG A 172 0.56 11.44 -20.75
N ALA A 173 -0.14 10.33 -20.94
CA ALA A 173 -1.41 10.33 -21.67
C ALA A 173 -2.60 10.83 -20.82
N ARG A 174 -2.43 11.03 -19.50
CA ARG A 174 -3.51 11.32 -18.53
C ARG A 174 -3.10 12.37 -17.49
N PRO A 175 -2.92 13.64 -17.89
CA PRO A 175 -2.52 14.69 -16.93
C PRO A 175 -3.54 14.92 -15.81
N GLU A 176 -4.83 14.66 -16.05
CA GLU A 176 -5.87 14.75 -15.02
C GLU A 176 -5.74 13.68 -13.96
N LEU A 177 -5.32 12.46 -14.33
CA LEU A 177 -5.00 11.39 -13.39
C LEU A 177 -3.81 11.78 -12.50
N VAL A 178 -2.78 12.41 -13.07
CA VAL A 178 -1.62 12.92 -12.32
C VAL A 178 -2.06 13.95 -11.30
N ALA A 179 -2.83 14.96 -11.71
CA ALA A 179 -3.33 16.00 -10.82
C ALA A 179 -4.18 15.42 -9.68
N HIS A 180 -5.12 14.52 -10.01
CA HIS A 180 -5.96 13.83 -9.03
C HIS A 180 -5.15 12.97 -8.06
N GLY A 181 -4.15 12.24 -8.56
CA GLY A 181 -3.26 11.42 -7.73
C GLY A 181 -2.43 12.25 -6.74
N LEU A 182 -1.90 13.39 -7.20
CA LEU A 182 -1.16 14.33 -6.34
C LEU A 182 -2.06 14.91 -5.24
N GLU A 183 -3.27 15.34 -5.57
CA GLU A 183 -4.24 15.86 -4.59
C GLU A 183 -4.61 14.78 -3.57
N ARG A 184 -5.00 13.61 -4.04
CA ARG A 184 -5.43 12.49 -3.19
C ARG A 184 -4.37 12.01 -2.22
N HIS A 185 -3.11 12.07 -2.60
CA HIS A 185 -1.99 11.58 -1.81
C HIS A 185 -1.06 12.71 -1.31
N ALA A 186 -1.54 13.97 -1.33
CA ALA A 186 -0.75 15.16 -1.01
C ALA A 186 -0.01 15.06 0.33
N GLU A 187 -0.71 14.63 1.39
CA GLU A 187 -0.12 14.49 2.73
C GLU A 187 1.02 13.45 2.75
N ARG A 188 0.83 12.30 2.10
CA ARG A 188 1.84 11.24 2.04
C ARG A 188 3.01 11.63 1.15
N ILE A 189 2.75 12.29 0.01
CA ILE A 189 3.78 12.83 -0.88
C ILE A 189 4.63 13.87 -0.15
N ALA A 190 4.00 14.75 0.63
CA ALA A 190 4.69 15.74 1.44
C ALA A 190 5.49 15.09 2.58
N ALA A 191 4.92 14.10 3.29
CA ALA A 191 5.61 13.37 4.35
C ALA A 191 6.86 12.63 3.84
N LEU A 192 6.80 12.09 2.61
CA LEU A 192 7.89 11.39 1.94
C LEU A 192 8.78 12.32 1.09
N GLU A 193 8.53 13.64 1.07
CA GLU A 193 9.32 14.66 0.39
C GLU A 193 9.54 14.41 -1.12
N LEU A 194 8.52 13.83 -1.81
CA LEU A 194 8.67 13.38 -3.20
C LEU A 194 8.65 14.52 -4.23
N LEU A 195 8.24 15.73 -3.86
CA LEU A 195 8.19 16.91 -4.72
C LEU A 195 9.16 18.02 -4.28
N SER A 196 9.98 17.76 -3.27
CA SER A 196 11.02 18.70 -2.79
C SER A 196 12.21 18.78 -3.73
#